data_324976918814aea1038fb6196092ee99
#
_entry.id   324976918814aea1038fb6196092ee99
#
_cell.length_a   1.000
_cell.length_b   1.000
_cell.length_c   1.000
_cell.angle_alpha   90.00
_cell.angle_beta   90.00
_cell.angle_gamma   90.00
#
_symmetry.space_group_name_H-M   'P 1'
#
loop_
_entity.id
_entity.type
_entity.pdbx_description
1 polymer ?
#
loop_
_entity_poly.entity_id
_entity_poly.type
_entity_poly.pdbx_seq_one_letter_code
_entity_poly.pdbx_strand_id
1 'polypeptide(L)'
;LGLEPWGKAAPESTQERALHALHPSRLRWTLLLLAVLLVSGIGATGFTHLMTLYMSEGMDAMRTAAAFSLCGLALMAGKCVCGALCDKLGSYRANYLLFGSFILGCTLCVLAPLKSEALMLASAVFLGFGGSLITVGVSIWAGDLSTPERYEKTLRLFQGAYGLGGIVLSFLPGAIADLAGGYA
;
A
#
# COMPACT_ATOMS: atom_id res chain seq x y z
N LEU A 1 -12.23 -27.30 24.27
CA LEU A 1 -11.55 -26.36 23.39
C LEU A 1 -10.07 -26.71 23.45
N GLY A 2 -9.60 -27.57 22.50
CA GLY A 2 -8.22 -28.05 22.44
C GLY A 2 -7.32 -27.02 21.73
N LEU A 3 -7.08 -25.88 22.38
CA LEU A 3 -6.02 -24.98 21.96
C LEU A 3 -4.70 -25.61 22.42
N GLU A 4 -3.88 -26.05 21.48
CA GLU A 4 -2.51 -26.45 21.78
C GLU A 4 -1.72 -25.26 22.34
N PRO A 5 -0.90 -25.47 23.39
CA PRO A 5 -0.10 -24.37 23.92
C PRO A 5 0.85 -23.83 22.85
N TRP A 6 0.91 -22.53 22.74
CA TRP A 6 1.92 -21.80 21.97
C TRP A 6 3.31 -22.34 22.34
N GLY A 7 4.00 -22.99 21.41
CA GLY A 7 5.35 -23.46 21.66
C GLY A 7 5.70 -24.87 21.19
N LYS A 8 4.77 -25.64 20.66
CA LYS A 8 5.16 -26.84 19.90
C LYS A 8 5.58 -26.39 18.51
N ALA A 9 6.89 -26.45 18.24
CA ALA A 9 7.43 -26.22 16.92
C ALA A 9 6.72 -27.16 15.92
N ALA A 10 5.91 -26.58 15.04
CA ALA A 10 5.44 -27.31 13.86
C ALA A 10 6.68 -27.76 13.08
N PRO A 11 6.65 -28.93 12.42
CA PRO A 11 7.77 -29.36 11.60
C PRO A 11 8.08 -28.27 10.56
N GLU A 12 9.34 -27.84 10.52
CA GLU A 12 9.82 -26.81 9.59
C GLU A 12 9.29 -27.07 8.19
N SER A 13 8.46 -26.16 7.70
CA SER A 13 7.97 -26.22 6.34
C SER A 13 9.15 -26.06 5.37
N THR A 14 9.01 -26.58 4.16
CA THR A 14 10.03 -26.41 3.09
C THR A 14 10.32 -24.92 2.87
N GLN A 15 9.35 -24.05 3.14
CA GLN A 15 9.44 -22.61 3.02
C GLN A 15 10.30 -21.99 4.15
N GLU A 16 10.19 -22.50 5.38
CA GLU A 16 11.04 -22.07 6.51
C GLU A 16 12.49 -22.46 6.27
N ARG A 17 12.75 -23.66 5.76
CA ARG A 17 14.11 -24.10 5.36
C ARG A 17 14.68 -23.20 4.27
N ALA A 18 13.87 -22.81 3.28
CA ALA A 18 14.28 -21.90 2.23
C ALA A 18 14.59 -20.50 2.77
N LEU A 19 13.81 -20.00 3.74
CA LEU A 19 14.05 -18.71 4.41
C LEU A 19 15.29 -18.74 5.30
N HIS A 20 15.58 -19.84 5.99
CA HIS A 20 16.82 -20.02 6.75
C HIS A 20 18.07 -20.05 5.84
N ALA A 21 17.94 -20.58 4.63
CA ALA A 21 19.03 -20.60 3.64
C ALA A 21 19.25 -19.24 2.97
N LEU A 22 18.25 -18.37 2.96
CA LEU A 22 18.34 -17.01 2.44
C LEU A 22 18.90 -16.07 3.52
N HIS A 23 20.22 -15.93 3.59
CA HIS A 23 20.85 -14.77 4.22
C HIS A 23 20.80 -13.63 3.20
N PRO A 24 19.81 -12.73 3.27
CA PRO A 24 19.76 -11.64 2.30
C PRO A 24 21.00 -10.78 2.47
N SER A 25 21.68 -10.53 1.34
CA SER A 25 22.83 -9.62 1.32
C SER A 25 22.42 -8.24 1.84
N ARG A 26 23.35 -7.47 2.39
CA ARG A 26 23.07 -6.09 2.87
C ARG A 26 22.35 -5.26 1.80
N LEU A 27 22.75 -5.43 0.53
CA LEU A 27 22.12 -4.76 -0.60
C LEU A 27 20.64 -5.12 -0.75
N ARG A 28 20.28 -6.39 -0.65
CA ARG A 28 18.86 -6.82 -0.74
C ARG A 28 18.02 -6.24 0.39
N TRP A 29 18.54 -6.20 1.61
CA TRP A 29 17.86 -5.55 2.73
C TRP A 29 17.64 -4.06 2.50
N THR A 30 18.67 -3.35 2.03
CA THR A 30 18.56 -1.92 1.72
C THR A 30 17.53 -1.67 0.63
N LEU A 31 17.51 -2.48 -0.43
CA LEU A 31 16.52 -2.37 -1.51
C LEU A 31 15.10 -2.65 -1.03
N LEU A 32 14.90 -3.63 -0.15
CA LEU A 32 13.59 -3.91 0.44
C LEU A 32 13.09 -2.76 1.31
N LEU A 33 13.93 -2.21 2.17
CA LEU A 33 13.59 -1.07 3.00
C LEU A 33 13.28 0.17 2.15
N LEU A 34 14.05 0.42 1.10
CA LEU A 34 13.78 1.49 0.14
C LEU A 34 12.47 1.28 -0.60
N ALA A 35 12.16 0.05 -1.02
CA ALA A 35 10.88 -0.27 -1.65
C ALA A 35 9.70 -0.01 -0.71
N VAL A 36 9.78 -0.44 0.55
CA VAL A 36 8.74 -0.18 1.56
C VAL A 36 8.56 1.32 1.79
N LEU A 37 9.66 2.08 1.88
CA LEU A 37 9.65 3.53 2.02
C LEU A 37 8.94 4.20 0.83
N LEU A 38 9.31 3.83 -0.39
CA LEU A 38 8.70 4.39 -1.60
C LEU A 38 7.22 4.04 -1.74
N VAL A 39 6.85 2.79 -1.47
CA VAL A 39 5.45 2.33 -1.52
C VAL A 39 4.60 3.09 -0.52
N SER A 40 5.11 3.30 0.71
CA SER A 40 4.42 4.09 1.73
C SER A 40 4.23 5.55 1.29
N GLY A 41 5.28 6.16 0.80
CA GLY A 41 5.23 7.56 0.37
C GLY A 41 4.28 7.78 -0.79
N ILE A 42 4.31 6.91 -1.81
CA ILE A 42 3.38 6.95 -2.94
C ILE A 42 1.94 6.74 -2.46
N GLY A 43 1.73 5.80 -1.54
CA GLY A 43 0.41 5.54 -0.97
C GLY A 43 -0.13 6.73 -0.18
N ALA A 44 0.68 7.29 0.72
CA ALA A 44 0.30 8.46 1.49
C ALA A 44 -0.06 9.65 0.57
N THR A 45 0.77 9.89 -0.44
CA THR A 45 0.55 10.92 -1.47
C THR A 45 -0.77 10.71 -2.20
N GLY A 46 -1.06 9.50 -2.70
CA GLY A 46 -2.29 9.20 -3.43
C GLY A 46 -3.55 9.49 -2.61
N PHE A 47 -3.53 9.20 -1.31
CA PHE A 47 -4.67 9.47 -0.43
C PHE A 47 -4.79 10.95 -0.06
N THR A 48 -3.69 11.60 0.34
CA THR A 48 -3.74 12.98 0.85
C THR A 48 -4.04 14.00 -0.23
N HIS A 49 -3.60 13.76 -1.46
CA HIS A 49 -3.73 14.72 -2.56
C HIS A 49 -4.89 14.43 -3.51
N LEU A 50 -5.62 13.31 -3.35
CA LEU A 50 -6.76 12.97 -4.21
C LEU A 50 -7.81 14.10 -4.26
N MET A 51 -8.21 14.60 -3.10
CA MET A 51 -9.19 15.67 -2.99
C MET A 51 -8.65 16.98 -3.59
N THR A 52 -7.41 17.33 -3.26
CA THR A 52 -6.76 18.55 -3.76
C THR A 52 -6.64 18.56 -5.28
N LEU A 53 -6.28 17.42 -5.87
CA LEU A 53 -6.17 17.26 -7.31
C LEU A 53 -7.50 17.59 -8.02
N TYR A 54 -8.60 16.97 -7.62
CA TYR A 54 -9.89 17.20 -8.29
C TYR A 54 -10.47 18.57 -8.00
N MET A 55 -10.20 19.15 -6.83
CA MET A 55 -10.61 20.52 -6.52
C MET A 55 -9.79 21.56 -7.33
N SER A 56 -8.50 21.33 -7.58
CA SER A 56 -7.67 22.21 -8.42
C SER A 56 -8.13 22.22 -9.88
N GLU A 57 -8.72 21.12 -10.37
CA GLU A 57 -9.35 21.03 -11.67
C GLU A 57 -10.75 21.70 -11.72
N GLY A 58 -11.21 22.27 -10.61
CA GLY A 58 -12.47 23.01 -10.53
C GLY A 58 -13.70 22.11 -10.35
N MET A 59 -13.52 20.87 -9.89
CA MET A 59 -14.65 20.01 -9.52
C MET A 59 -15.28 20.47 -8.21
N ASP A 60 -16.59 20.23 -8.07
CA ASP A 60 -17.33 20.60 -6.88
C ASP A 60 -16.79 19.94 -5.60
N ALA A 61 -16.63 20.73 -4.54
CA ALA A 61 -16.05 20.30 -3.28
C ALA A 61 -16.88 19.15 -2.61
N MET A 62 -18.20 19.22 -2.69
CA MET A 62 -19.09 18.19 -2.11
C MET A 62 -18.91 16.85 -2.83
N ARG A 63 -18.88 16.85 -4.16
CA ARG A 63 -18.67 15.65 -4.97
C ARG A 63 -17.28 15.06 -4.76
N THR A 64 -16.27 15.91 -4.68
CA THR A 64 -14.90 15.50 -4.41
C THR A 64 -14.77 14.88 -3.00
N ALA A 65 -15.41 15.46 -2.00
CA ALA A 65 -15.46 14.88 -0.66
C ALA A 65 -16.19 13.52 -0.63
N ALA A 66 -17.26 13.37 -1.40
CA ALA A 66 -17.96 12.09 -1.56
C ALA A 66 -17.06 11.01 -2.21
N ALA A 67 -16.30 11.39 -3.24
CA ALA A 67 -15.32 10.50 -3.87
C ALA A 67 -14.20 10.09 -2.89
N PHE A 68 -13.71 11.02 -2.08
CA PHE A 68 -12.73 10.71 -1.03
C PHE A 68 -13.29 9.75 0.03
N SER A 69 -14.55 9.93 0.42
CA SER A 69 -15.24 9.01 1.33
C SER A 69 -15.40 7.62 0.72
N LEU A 70 -15.72 7.54 -0.57
CA LEU A 70 -15.79 6.29 -1.33
C LEU A 70 -14.43 5.59 -1.40
N CYS A 71 -13.35 6.35 -1.56
CA CYS A 71 -11.97 5.83 -1.49
C CYS A 71 -11.71 5.17 -0.12
N GLY A 72 -12.14 5.80 0.97
CA GLY A 72 -12.05 5.23 2.32
C GLY A 72 -12.82 3.92 2.48
N LEU A 73 -14.05 3.86 1.95
CA LEU A 73 -14.87 2.63 1.94
C LEU A 73 -14.20 1.51 1.12
N ALA A 74 -13.69 1.86 -0.06
CA ALA A 74 -12.95 0.91 -0.91
C ALA A 74 -11.68 0.40 -0.23
N LEU A 75 -10.96 1.27 0.49
CA LEU A 75 -9.79 0.89 1.30
C LEU A 75 -10.17 -0.10 2.41
N MET A 76 -11.27 0.15 3.10
CA MET A 76 -11.78 -0.75 4.15
C MET A 76 -12.16 -2.11 3.56
N ALA A 77 -12.93 -2.14 2.49
CA ALA A 77 -13.29 -3.37 1.78
C ALA A 77 -12.04 -4.12 1.29
N GLY A 78 -11.08 -3.40 0.71
CA GLY A 78 -9.81 -3.96 0.27
C GLY A 78 -9.01 -4.61 1.39
N LYS A 79 -8.99 -4.02 2.59
CA LYS A 79 -8.31 -4.62 3.77
C LYS A 79 -8.94 -5.94 4.18
N CYS A 80 -10.28 -6.03 4.17
CA CYS A 80 -10.97 -7.30 4.46
C CYS A 80 -10.67 -8.37 3.39
N VAL A 81 -10.59 -7.96 2.12
CA VAL A 81 -10.35 -8.88 1.00
C VAL A 81 -8.87 -9.25 0.86
N CYS A 82 -7.95 -8.36 1.24
CA CYS A 82 -6.51 -8.56 1.09
C CYS A 82 -6.03 -9.84 1.76
N GLY A 83 -6.41 -10.08 3.02
CA GLY A 83 -6.08 -11.32 3.74
C GLY A 83 -6.59 -12.55 3.00
N ALA A 84 -7.87 -12.57 2.64
CA ALA A 84 -8.48 -13.68 1.91
C ALA A 84 -7.85 -13.93 0.53
N LEU A 85 -7.41 -12.87 -0.16
CA LEU A 85 -6.67 -12.99 -1.42
C LEU A 85 -5.29 -13.62 -1.20
N CYS A 86 -4.56 -13.18 -0.16
CA CYS A 86 -3.27 -13.75 0.20
C CYS A 86 -3.39 -15.23 0.57
N ASP A 87 -4.43 -15.61 1.32
CA ASP A 87 -4.67 -17.00 1.72
C ASP A 87 -5.05 -17.90 0.54
N LYS A 88 -5.85 -17.38 -0.41
CA LYS A 88 -6.33 -18.19 -1.56
C LYS A 88 -5.39 -18.22 -2.75
N LEU A 89 -4.75 -17.11 -3.06
CA LEU A 89 -3.94 -16.94 -4.28
C LEU A 89 -2.44 -16.93 -3.99
N GLY A 90 -2.07 -16.83 -2.70
CA GLY A 90 -0.71 -16.55 -2.25
C GLY A 90 -0.37 -15.06 -2.34
N SER A 91 0.52 -14.60 -1.44
CA SER A 91 0.92 -13.18 -1.30
C SER A 91 1.41 -12.58 -2.62
N TYR A 92 2.13 -13.35 -3.44
CA TYR A 92 2.68 -12.88 -4.71
C TYR A 92 1.60 -12.44 -5.70
N ARG A 93 0.58 -13.28 -5.93
CA ARG A 93 -0.52 -12.96 -6.86
C ARG A 93 -1.44 -11.87 -6.31
N ALA A 94 -1.71 -11.90 -5.00
CA ALA A 94 -2.47 -10.87 -4.33
C ALA A 94 -1.80 -9.49 -4.47
N ASN A 95 -0.47 -9.42 -4.33
CA ASN A 95 0.31 -8.20 -4.54
C ASN A 95 0.11 -7.63 -5.94
N TYR A 96 0.20 -8.45 -7.00
CA TYR A 96 -0.01 -7.96 -8.38
C TYR A 96 -1.41 -7.41 -8.60
N LEU A 97 -2.45 -8.07 -8.08
CA LEU A 97 -3.82 -7.62 -8.23
C LEU A 97 -4.06 -6.27 -7.53
N LEU A 98 -3.59 -6.15 -6.29
CA LEU A 98 -3.82 -4.95 -5.49
C LEU A 98 -2.93 -3.78 -5.94
N PHE A 99 -1.66 -4.02 -6.26
CA PHE A 99 -0.82 -2.98 -6.87
C PHE A 99 -1.32 -2.58 -8.25
N GLY A 100 -1.78 -3.53 -9.06
CA GLY A 100 -2.40 -3.24 -10.36
C GLY A 100 -3.62 -2.34 -10.22
N SER A 101 -4.49 -2.61 -9.22
CA SER A 101 -5.61 -1.74 -8.88
C SER A 101 -5.13 -0.34 -8.48
N PHE A 102 -4.12 -0.23 -7.62
CA PHE A 102 -3.58 1.05 -7.20
C PHE A 102 -2.99 1.85 -8.38
N ILE A 103 -2.21 1.21 -9.23
CA ILE A 103 -1.63 1.83 -10.44
C ILE A 103 -2.73 2.30 -11.38
N LEU A 104 -3.80 1.50 -11.56
CA LEU A 104 -4.95 1.90 -12.37
C LEU A 104 -5.62 3.14 -11.78
N GLY A 105 -5.82 3.18 -10.46
CA GLY A 105 -6.34 4.36 -9.76
C GLY A 105 -5.48 5.62 -10.01
N CYS A 106 -4.15 5.49 -9.88
CA CYS A 106 -3.22 6.58 -10.18
C CYS A 106 -3.31 7.02 -11.65
N THR A 107 -3.41 6.07 -12.59
CA THR A 107 -3.53 6.37 -14.02
C THR A 107 -4.83 7.14 -14.31
N LEU A 108 -5.93 6.77 -13.66
CA LEU A 108 -7.19 7.50 -13.78
C LEU A 108 -7.09 8.92 -13.22
N CYS A 109 -6.29 9.15 -12.18
CA CYS A 109 -6.03 10.49 -11.65
C CYS A 109 -5.33 11.40 -12.68
N VAL A 110 -4.49 10.86 -13.55
CA VAL A 110 -3.85 11.64 -14.64
C VAL A 110 -4.91 12.20 -15.63
N LEU A 111 -6.08 11.57 -15.68
CA LEU A 111 -7.21 12.02 -16.51
C LEU A 111 -8.12 13.03 -15.79
N ALA A 112 -7.74 13.54 -14.61
CA ALA A 112 -8.50 14.55 -13.87
C ALA A 112 -8.87 15.80 -14.71
N PRO A 113 -8.00 16.32 -15.62
CA PRO A 113 -8.36 17.45 -16.48
C PRO A 113 -9.59 17.24 -17.37
N LEU A 114 -10.03 15.99 -17.59
CA LEU A 114 -11.27 15.68 -18.31
C LEU A 114 -12.54 16.02 -17.50
N LYS A 115 -12.41 16.34 -16.20
CA LYS A 115 -13.48 16.76 -15.28
C LYS A 115 -14.67 15.81 -15.27
N SER A 116 -14.43 14.51 -15.48
CA SER A 116 -15.45 13.48 -15.48
C SER A 116 -15.69 12.94 -14.07
N GLU A 117 -16.92 13.04 -13.59
CA GLU A 117 -17.33 12.50 -12.29
C GLU A 117 -17.13 10.97 -12.22
N ALA A 118 -17.42 10.26 -13.32
CA ALA A 118 -17.22 8.82 -13.41
C ALA A 118 -15.74 8.42 -13.25
N LEU A 119 -14.82 9.18 -13.88
CA LEU A 119 -13.38 8.94 -13.74
C LEU A 119 -12.91 9.23 -12.31
N MET A 120 -13.40 10.29 -11.68
CA MET A 120 -13.09 10.63 -10.31
C MET A 120 -13.54 9.51 -9.34
N LEU A 121 -14.77 9.03 -9.47
CA LEU A 121 -15.27 7.94 -8.62
C LEU A 121 -14.53 6.63 -8.88
N ALA A 122 -14.23 6.30 -10.14
CA ALA A 122 -13.44 5.12 -10.48
C ALA A 122 -12.03 5.21 -9.90
N SER A 123 -11.33 6.34 -10.04
CA SER A 123 -10.00 6.53 -9.46
C SER A 123 -10.02 6.34 -7.94
N ALA A 124 -11.01 6.90 -7.25
CA ALA A 124 -11.19 6.77 -5.82
C ALA A 124 -11.36 5.30 -5.38
N VAL A 125 -12.17 4.53 -6.10
CA VAL A 125 -12.37 3.10 -5.81
C VAL A 125 -11.10 2.30 -6.02
N PHE A 126 -10.44 2.47 -7.16
CA PHE A 126 -9.23 1.71 -7.49
C PHE A 126 -8.05 2.09 -6.58
N LEU A 127 -7.88 3.37 -6.25
CA LEU A 127 -6.88 3.83 -5.28
C LEU A 127 -7.15 3.26 -3.89
N GLY A 128 -8.39 3.35 -3.41
CA GLY A 128 -8.78 2.84 -2.10
C GLY A 128 -8.55 1.34 -2.01
N PHE A 129 -9.11 0.58 -2.96
CA PHE A 129 -9.00 -0.88 -2.96
C PHE A 129 -7.53 -1.34 -3.03
N GLY A 130 -6.77 -0.81 -3.98
CA GLY A 130 -5.35 -1.15 -4.14
C GLY A 130 -4.48 -0.66 -2.99
N GLY A 131 -4.80 0.49 -2.41
CA GLY A 131 -4.13 1.07 -1.25
C GLY A 131 -4.24 0.22 0.02
N SER A 132 -5.18 -0.72 0.07
CA SER A 132 -5.27 -1.69 1.17
C SER A 132 -3.98 -2.50 1.34
N LEU A 133 -3.34 -2.89 0.25
CA LEU A 133 -2.05 -3.60 0.31
C LEU A 133 -0.95 -2.71 0.88
N ILE A 134 -0.92 -1.43 0.54
CA ILE A 134 0.09 -0.49 1.04
C ILE A 134 0.04 -0.42 2.57
N THR A 135 -1.15 -0.50 3.16
CA THR A 135 -1.34 -0.40 4.61
C THR A 135 -1.18 -1.73 5.35
N VAL A 136 -1.63 -2.84 4.76
CA VAL A 136 -1.61 -4.19 5.39
C VAL A 136 -0.39 -4.99 4.94
N GLY A 137 0.10 -4.76 3.73
CA GLY A 137 1.16 -5.54 3.10
C GLY A 137 2.46 -5.57 3.89
N VAL A 138 2.78 -4.52 4.65
CA VAL A 138 4.01 -4.44 5.46
C VAL A 138 4.13 -5.61 6.43
N SER A 139 3.05 -6.00 7.10
CA SER A 139 3.03 -7.15 8.01
C SER A 139 3.09 -8.49 7.26
N ILE A 140 2.41 -8.58 6.11
CA ILE A 140 2.44 -9.77 5.25
C ILE A 140 3.86 -9.99 4.71
N TRP A 141 4.48 -8.94 4.15
CA TRP A 141 5.85 -9.02 3.63
C TRP A 141 6.89 -9.31 4.71
N ALA A 142 6.70 -8.79 5.92
CA ALA A 142 7.55 -9.13 7.04
C ALA A 142 7.44 -10.63 7.39
N GLY A 143 6.24 -11.21 7.33
CA GLY A 143 6.01 -12.63 7.53
C GLY A 143 6.63 -13.50 6.43
N ASP A 144 6.43 -13.10 5.16
CA ASP A 144 6.95 -13.84 4.00
C ASP A 144 8.49 -13.83 3.89
N LEU A 145 9.13 -12.77 4.43
CA LEU A 145 10.58 -12.53 4.27
C LEU A 145 11.40 -12.82 5.52
N SER A 146 10.79 -13.31 6.60
CA SER A 146 11.49 -13.60 7.85
C SER A 146 11.01 -14.91 8.49
N THR A 147 11.88 -15.48 9.32
CA THR A 147 11.49 -16.61 10.19
C THR A 147 10.67 -16.11 11.37
N PRO A 148 9.88 -16.97 12.04
CA PRO A 148 9.07 -16.58 13.20
C PRO A 148 9.86 -15.81 14.28
N GLU A 149 11.12 -16.25 14.56
CA GLU A 149 11.95 -15.61 15.58
C GLU A 149 12.43 -14.20 15.17
N ARG A 150 12.48 -13.91 13.86
CA ARG A 150 12.95 -12.63 13.32
C ARG A 150 11.83 -11.72 12.89
N TYR A 151 10.59 -12.22 12.88
CA TYR A 151 9.42 -11.49 12.39
C TYR A 151 9.27 -10.11 13.04
N GLU A 152 9.31 -10.02 14.36
CA GLU A 152 9.16 -8.75 15.06
C GLU A 152 10.24 -7.73 14.70
N LYS A 153 11.48 -8.18 14.53
CA LYS A 153 12.60 -7.31 14.16
C LYS A 153 12.41 -6.79 12.73
N THR A 154 12.03 -7.67 11.80
CA THR A 154 11.77 -7.33 10.41
C THR A 154 10.58 -6.38 10.31
N LEU A 155 9.49 -6.67 11.01
CA LEU A 155 8.31 -5.82 11.05
C LEU A 155 8.63 -4.42 11.57
N ARG A 156 9.39 -4.30 12.66
CA ARG A 156 9.81 -2.99 13.20
C ARG A 156 10.63 -2.18 12.19
N LEU A 157 11.54 -2.82 11.47
CA LEU A 157 12.34 -2.15 10.42
C LEU A 157 11.45 -1.70 9.25
N PHE A 158 10.52 -2.55 8.81
CA PHE A 158 9.59 -2.21 7.73
C PHE A 158 8.63 -1.09 8.15
N GLN A 159 8.10 -1.13 9.38
CA GLN A 159 7.25 -0.07 9.91
C GLN A 159 8.01 1.26 10.04
N GLY A 160 9.28 1.22 10.44
CA GLY A 160 10.13 2.41 10.47
C GLY A 160 10.35 3.00 9.07
N ALA A 161 10.70 2.18 8.08
CA ALA A 161 10.84 2.60 6.69
C ALA A 161 9.50 3.14 6.13
N TYR A 162 8.39 2.46 6.45
CA TYR A 162 7.04 2.88 6.09
C TYR A 162 6.69 4.27 6.65
N GLY A 163 6.91 4.49 7.94
CA GLY A 163 6.66 5.77 8.58
C GLY A 163 7.50 6.91 7.97
N LEU A 164 8.78 6.65 7.74
CA LEU A 164 9.68 7.62 7.09
C LEU A 164 9.22 7.95 5.66
N GLY A 165 8.81 6.95 4.88
CA GLY A 165 8.29 7.16 3.53
C GLY A 165 7.07 8.06 3.50
N GLY A 166 6.10 7.81 4.39
CA GLY A 166 4.91 8.64 4.54
C GLY A 166 5.27 10.09 4.90
N ILE A 167 6.18 10.31 5.85
CA ILE A 167 6.60 11.65 6.26
C ILE A 167 7.34 12.37 5.13
N VAL A 168 8.35 11.73 4.53
CA VAL A 168 9.26 12.37 3.58
C VAL A 168 8.59 12.67 2.24
N LEU A 169 7.72 11.78 1.76
CA LEU A 169 7.15 11.90 0.42
C LEU A 169 5.77 12.55 0.39
N SER A 170 5.05 12.65 1.52
CA SER A 170 3.70 13.20 1.54
C SER A 170 3.62 14.69 1.16
N PHE A 171 4.67 15.47 1.41
CA PHE A 171 4.70 16.89 1.05
C PHE A 171 5.24 17.16 -0.36
N LEU A 172 5.82 16.14 -1.02
CA LEU A 172 6.48 16.28 -2.30
C LEU A 172 5.56 16.82 -3.42
N PRO A 173 4.30 16.35 -3.56
CA PRO A 173 3.40 16.88 -4.58
C PRO A 173 3.05 18.35 -4.37
N GLY A 174 2.88 18.79 -3.12
CA GLY A 174 2.68 20.20 -2.81
C GLY A 174 3.87 21.05 -3.26
N ALA A 175 5.08 20.63 -2.89
CA ALA A 175 6.30 21.32 -3.29
C ALA A 175 6.49 21.35 -4.81
N ILE A 176 6.16 20.26 -5.52
CA ILE A 176 6.23 20.22 -6.98
C ILE A 176 5.17 21.14 -7.59
N ALA A 177 3.94 21.13 -7.06
CA ALA A 177 2.87 22.00 -7.54
C ALA A 177 3.20 23.49 -7.37
N ASP A 178 3.83 23.86 -6.26
CA ASP A 178 4.29 25.22 -6.01
C ASP A 178 5.36 25.66 -7.04
N LEU A 179 6.25 24.74 -7.43
CA LEU A 179 7.29 25.00 -8.44
C LEU A 179 6.76 25.00 -9.88
N ALA A 180 5.78 24.14 -10.16
CA ALA A 180 5.21 23.98 -11.51
C ALA A 180 4.04 24.94 -11.78
N GLY A 181 3.50 25.60 -10.75
CA GLY A 181 2.35 26.50 -10.87
C GLY A 181 1.00 25.79 -10.89
N GLY A 182 0.92 24.51 -10.49
CA GLY A 182 -0.33 23.75 -10.39
C GLY A 182 -0.11 22.27 -10.15
N TYR A 183 -1.21 21.55 -9.90
CA TYR A 183 -1.23 20.09 -9.69
C TYR A 183 -1.39 19.30 -11.02
N ALA A 184 -1.56 19.97 -12.14
CA ALA A 184 -1.76 19.37 -13.45
C ALA A 184 -0.44 19.22 -14.21
#